data_33cd69726c680d2cae2edb1416973407
#
_entry.id   33cd69726c680d2cae2edb1416973407
#
_cell.length_a   1.000
_cell.length_b   1.000
_cell.length_c   1.000
_cell.angle_alpha   90.00
_cell.angle_beta   90.00
_cell.angle_gamma   90.00
#
_symmetry.space_group_name_H-M   'P 1'
#
loop_
_entity.id
_entity.type
_entity.pdbx_description
1 polymer ?
#
loop_
_entity_poly.entity_id
_entity_poly.type
_entity_poly.pdbx_seq_one_letter_code
_entity_poly.pdbx_strand_id
1 'polypeptide(L)'
;VLDVEKHIGEIWTLYGRHQLGRSFDLPELDDWAWDIPQAGPGIDVLGDVAGLRVLDLGAGVGRHAAHLAARGAAVTAVDASPTQHQRALARYPDTPGLRLVCADAVDHLREADPYDLVYSVSGVPFIDPHRLLPSLADGLTPGGRLVFSALHTNSHGDGPSDTVTARPETQRLPGTSTEHRMHMWVLEPRLWEELLVDHGLIMETVATIDSPQADRPLSYRLYAARRPGRRIGGARVPQGGRSA
;
A
#
# COMPACT_ATOMS: atom_id res chain seq x y z
N VAL A 1 15.59 -13.37 1.32
CA VAL A 1 14.56 -12.34 1.42
C VAL A 1 15.13 -11.00 1.00
N LEU A 2 16.13 -10.47 1.72
CA LEU A 2 16.76 -9.18 1.39
C LEU A 2 17.28 -9.10 -0.06
N ASP A 3 17.75 -10.19 -0.65
CA ASP A 3 18.19 -10.24 -2.05
C ASP A 3 17.02 -10.09 -3.03
N VAL A 4 15.84 -10.65 -2.73
CA VAL A 4 14.63 -10.49 -3.55
C VAL A 4 14.17 -9.04 -3.55
N GLU A 5 14.03 -8.42 -2.40
CA GLU A 5 13.61 -7.02 -2.27
C GLU A 5 14.62 -6.05 -2.88
N LYS A 6 15.92 -6.30 -2.72
CA LYS A 6 16.97 -5.52 -3.37
C LYS A 6 16.83 -5.57 -4.89
N HIS A 7 16.60 -6.74 -5.45
CA HIS A 7 16.39 -6.91 -6.90
C HIS A 7 15.13 -6.17 -7.37
N ILE A 8 14.03 -6.23 -6.60
CA ILE A 8 12.81 -5.46 -6.87
C ILE A 8 13.12 -3.96 -6.91
N GLY A 9 13.85 -3.44 -5.92
CA GLY A 9 14.24 -2.02 -5.87
C GLY A 9 15.10 -1.60 -7.07
N GLU A 10 16.00 -2.46 -7.55
CA GLU A 10 16.79 -2.23 -8.77
C GLU A 10 15.88 -2.13 -10.01
N ILE A 11 14.88 -2.99 -10.15
CA ILE A 11 13.93 -2.97 -11.28
C ILE A 11 13.10 -1.70 -11.25
N TRP A 12 12.56 -1.30 -10.10
CA TRP A 12 11.81 -0.04 -9.97
C TRP A 12 12.69 1.19 -10.21
N THR A 13 13.97 1.13 -9.86
CA THR A 13 14.94 2.18 -10.19
C THR A 13 15.20 2.25 -11.70
N LEU A 14 15.32 1.11 -12.39
CA LEU A 14 15.43 1.05 -13.84
C LEU A 14 14.16 1.57 -14.52
N TYR A 15 12.98 1.17 -14.03
CA TYR A 15 11.69 1.65 -14.52
C TYR A 15 11.58 3.17 -14.40
N GLY A 16 11.88 3.73 -13.23
CA GLY A 16 11.84 5.17 -13.01
C GLY A 16 12.83 5.92 -13.89
N ARG A 17 14.06 5.42 -14.08
CA ARG A 17 15.07 5.99 -14.98
C ARG A 17 14.59 5.97 -16.43
N HIS A 18 13.98 4.87 -16.87
CA HIS A 18 13.40 4.78 -18.21
C HIS A 18 12.32 5.84 -18.43
N GLN A 19 11.49 6.09 -17.44
CA GLN A 19 10.43 7.09 -17.50
C GLN A 19 10.95 8.54 -17.45
N LEU A 20 12.04 8.81 -16.72
CA LEU A 20 12.68 10.14 -16.70
C LEU A 20 13.17 10.58 -18.07
N GLY A 21 13.59 9.64 -18.93
CA GLY A 21 14.04 9.90 -20.29
C GLY A 21 12.91 10.07 -21.31
N ARG A 22 11.63 10.01 -20.89
CA ARG A 22 10.47 10.08 -21.79
C ARG A 22 9.68 11.37 -21.60
N SER A 23 9.12 11.88 -22.68
CA SER A 23 8.18 13.00 -22.66
C SER A 23 6.77 12.60 -22.21
N PHE A 24 6.55 11.33 -21.82
CA PHE A 24 5.25 10.85 -21.35
C PHE A 24 4.99 11.32 -19.93
N ASP A 25 4.01 12.17 -19.76
CA ASP A 25 3.50 12.57 -18.46
C ASP A 25 2.28 11.71 -18.09
N LEU A 26 2.32 11.15 -16.88
CA LEU A 26 1.16 10.47 -16.32
C LEU A 26 0.11 11.54 -15.98
N PRO A 27 -1.14 11.43 -16.46
CA PRO A 27 -2.18 12.40 -16.09
C PRO A 27 -2.39 12.42 -14.57
N GLU A 28 -2.91 13.53 -14.04
CA GLU A 28 -3.40 13.56 -12.67
C GLU A 28 -4.54 12.55 -12.49
N LEU A 29 -4.83 12.20 -11.23
CA LEU A 29 -5.97 11.35 -10.93
C LEU A 29 -7.24 12.20 -11.03
N ASP A 30 -8.00 12.02 -12.12
CA ASP A 30 -9.35 12.58 -12.24
C ASP A 30 -10.29 11.86 -11.26
N ASP A 31 -10.08 10.54 -11.11
CA ASP A 31 -10.81 9.68 -10.18
C ASP A 31 -9.86 8.68 -9.51
N TRP A 32 -10.22 8.22 -8.30
CA TRP A 32 -9.41 7.25 -7.56
C TRP A 32 -9.51 5.86 -8.17
N ALA A 33 -8.38 5.24 -8.41
CA ALA A 33 -8.31 3.86 -8.88
C ALA A 33 -7.30 3.04 -8.07
N TRP A 34 -7.69 1.82 -7.74
CA TRP A 34 -6.85 0.79 -7.18
C TRP A 34 -6.35 -0.12 -8.32
N ASP A 35 -5.25 0.23 -8.97
CA ASP A 35 -4.59 -0.49 -10.06
C ASP A 35 -5.33 -0.53 -11.40
N ILE A 36 -6.63 -0.82 -11.42
CA ILE A 36 -7.44 -0.89 -12.65
C ILE A 36 -8.36 0.34 -12.70
N PRO A 37 -8.19 1.24 -13.68
CA PRO A 37 -9.08 2.38 -13.86
C PRO A 37 -10.55 1.93 -14.02
N GLN A 38 -11.46 2.64 -13.35
CA GLN A 38 -12.90 2.41 -13.43
C GLN A 38 -13.37 1.03 -12.92
N ALA A 39 -12.52 0.32 -12.15
CA ALA A 39 -12.85 -0.96 -11.54
C ALA A 39 -12.64 -0.92 -10.03
N GLY A 40 -13.46 -1.68 -9.31
CA GLY A 40 -13.40 -1.78 -7.84
C GLY A 40 -13.98 -0.56 -7.12
N PRO A 41 -13.79 -0.49 -5.79
CA PRO A 41 -14.27 0.64 -4.99
C PRO A 41 -13.42 1.90 -5.26
N GLY A 42 -14.06 3.07 -5.13
CA GLY A 42 -13.38 4.36 -5.22
C GLY A 42 -12.62 4.73 -3.94
N ILE A 43 -12.38 6.02 -3.80
CA ILE A 43 -11.70 6.61 -2.61
C ILE A 43 -12.48 6.40 -1.32
N ASP A 44 -13.79 6.23 -1.38
CA ASP A 44 -14.69 6.12 -0.21
C ASP A 44 -14.28 4.98 0.74
N VAL A 45 -13.56 3.96 0.26
CA VAL A 45 -13.04 2.90 1.11
C VAL A 45 -12.03 3.41 2.15
N LEU A 46 -11.37 4.55 1.88
CA LEU A 46 -10.46 5.19 2.83
C LEU A 46 -11.21 5.96 3.93
N GLY A 47 -12.47 6.36 3.68
CA GLY A 47 -13.26 7.24 4.54
C GLY A 47 -12.84 8.71 4.42
N ASP A 48 -13.26 9.52 5.37
CA ASP A 48 -12.82 10.92 5.45
C ASP A 48 -11.36 10.99 5.90
N VAL A 49 -10.51 11.57 5.06
CA VAL A 49 -9.07 11.67 5.28
C VAL A 49 -8.63 13.05 5.79
N ALA A 50 -9.54 14.01 5.86
CA ALA A 50 -9.22 15.39 6.28
C ALA A 50 -8.63 15.39 7.71
N GLY A 51 -7.46 16.00 7.86
CA GLY A 51 -6.75 16.09 9.14
C GLY A 51 -6.05 14.83 9.60
N LEU A 52 -6.19 13.69 8.87
CA LEU A 52 -5.49 12.45 9.21
C LEU A 52 -4.02 12.50 8.84
N ARG A 53 -3.19 11.82 9.63
CA ARG A 53 -1.83 11.43 9.25
C ARG A 53 -1.88 10.18 8.40
N VAL A 54 -1.50 10.31 7.13
CA VAL A 54 -1.63 9.24 6.14
C VAL A 54 -0.26 8.83 5.62
N LEU A 55 -0.01 7.52 5.49
CA LEU A 55 1.15 6.96 4.79
C LEU A 55 0.70 6.36 3.46
N ASP A 56 1.33 6.81 2.36
CA ASP A 56 1.32 6.14 1.05
C ASP A 56 2.57 5.25 0.96
N LEU A 57 2.38 3.94 1.00
CA LEU A 57 3.45 2.95 1.00
C LEU A 57 3.68 2.42 -0.41
N GLY A 58 4.89 2.65 -0.96
CA GLY A 58 5.21 2.36 -2.35
C GLY A 58 4.59 3.40 -3.29
N ALA A 59 4.72 4.68 -2.95
CA ALA A 59 4.01 5.80 -3.56
C ALA A 59 4.33 6.06 -5.04
N GLY A 60 5.43 5.51 -5.55
CA GLY A 60 5.88 5.73 -6.92
C GLY A 60 6.08 7.21 -7.22
N VAL A 61 5.30 7.76 -8.14
CA VAL A 61 5.36 9.20 -8.52
C VAL A 61 4.46 10.10 -7.66
N GLY A 62 3.82 9.56 -6.61
CA GLY A 62 3.09 10.34 -5.61
C GLY A 62 1.71 10.86 -6.02
N ARG A 63 1.09 10.37 -7.11
CA ARG A 63 -0.22 10.88 -7.58
C ARG A 63 -1.34 10.67 -6.57
N HIS A 64 -1.43 9.48 -5.97
CA HIS A 64 -2.42 9.16 -4.95
C HIS A 64 -2.21 9.99 -3.68
N ALA A 65 -0.93 10.17 -3.29
CA ALA A 65 -0.57 10.99 -2.14
C ALA A 65 -0.96 12.46 -2.33
N ALA A 66 -0.66 13.04 -3.49
CA ALA A 66 -1.06 14.42 -3.83
C ALA A 66 -2.58 14.58 -3.84
N HIS A 67 -3.32 13.59 -4.35
CA HIS A 67 -4.78 13.57 -4.37
C HIS A 67 -5.39 13.57 -2.95
N LEU A 68 -4.79 12.84 -1.98
CA LEU A 68 -5.24 12.88 -0.58
C LEU A 68 -4.81 14.15 0.14
N ALA A 69 -3.61 14.67 -0.14
CA ALA A 69 -3.16 15.95 0.40
C ALA A 69 -4.10 17.10 0.01
N ALA A 70 -4.56 17.12 -1.25
CA ALA A 70 -5.56 18.08 -1.72
C ALA A 70 -6.91 17.96 -1.00
N ARG A 71 -7.20 16.83 -0.33
CA ARG A 71 -8.38 16.59 0.53
C ARG A 71 -8.12 16.88 2.02
N GLY A 72 -7.00 17.52 2.33
CA GLY A 72 -6.68 17.97 3.69
C GLY A 72 -6.00 16.93 4.57
N ALA A 73 -5.53 15.81 4.01
CA ALA A 73 -4.70 14.86 4.74
C ALA A 73 -3.25 15.38 4.88
N ALA A 74 -2.58 15.00 5.98
CA ALA A 74 -1.14 15.15 6.12
C ALA A 74 -0.46 13.85 5.63
N VAL A 75 -0.07 13.82 4.34
CA VAL A 75 0.40 12.61 3.68
C VAL A 75 1.93 12.54 3.67
N THR A 76 2.46 11.41 4.11
CA THR A 76 3.84 11.00 3.86
C THR A 76 3.83 9.93 2.77
N ALA A 77 4.50 10.19 1.65
CA ALA A 77 4.61 9.27 0.52
C ALA A 77 6.01 8.66 0.50
N VAL A 78 6.11 7.36 0.74
CA VAL A 78 7.37 6.63 0.84
C VAL A 78 7.55 5.72 -0.37
N ASP A 79 8.71 5.82 -1.02
CA ASP A 79 9.13 4.90 -2.07
C ASP A 79 10.62 4.60 -1.95
N ALA A 80 11.00 3.33 -2.09
CA ALA A 80 12.40 2.91 -1.97
C ALA A 80 13.24 3.22 -3.21
N SER A 81 12.60 3.51 -4.36
CA SER A 81 13.29 3.80 -5.62
C SER A 81 13.71 5.26 -5.70
N PRO A 82 15.02 5.58 -5.74
CA PRO A 82 15.49 6.96 -5.87
C PRO A 82 14.98 7.66 -7.14
N THR A 83 14.78 6.92 -8.23
CA THR A 83 14.29 7.50 -9.49
C THR A 83 12.79 7.75 -9.48
N GLN A 84 11.99 6.96 -8.77
CA GLN A 84 10.58 7.25 -8.54
C GLN A 84 10.44 8.47 -7.64
N HIS A 85 11.22 8.55 -6.57
CA HIS A 85 11.26 9.70 -5.68
C HIS A 85 11.68 10.98 -6.44
N GLN A 86 12.70 10.92 -7.32
CA GLN A 86 13.08 12.05 -8.17
C GLN A 86 11.93 12.52 -9.06
N ARG A 87 11.17 11.60 -9.64
CA ARG A 87 9.98 11.90 -10.45
C ARG A 87 8.88 12.54 -9.61
N ALA A 88 8.65 12.05 -8.40
CA ALA A 88 7.68 12.61 -7.47
C ALA A 88 8.04 14.04 -7.06
N LEU A 89 9.31 14.29 -6.73
CA LEU A 89 9.81 15.63 -6.42
C LEU A 89 9.67 16.62 -7.59
N ALA A 90 9.95 16.15 -8.81
CA ALA A 90 9.79 16.99 -10.02
C ALA A 90 8.32 17.33 -10.30
N ARG A 91 7.39 16.43 -9.93
CA ARG A 91 5.96 16.61 -10.18
C ARG A 91 5.26 17.43 -9.07
N TYR A 92 5.65 17.21 -7.82
CA TYR A 92 5.00 17.77 -6.64
C TYR A 92 6.01 18.46 -5.70
N PRO A 93 6.77 19.47 -6.18
CA PRO A 93 7.88 20.03 -5.43
C PRO A 93 7.47 20.69 -4.10
N ASP A 94 6.32 21.35 -4.07
CA ASP A 94 5.85 22.16 -2.94
C ASP A 94 4.34 21.95 -2.68
N THR A 95 3.88 20.70 -2.74
CA THR A 95 2.46 20.39 -2.53
C THR A 95 2.12 20.48 -1.03
N PRO A 96 1.23 21.38 -0.61
CA PRO A 96 0.84 21.50 0.80
C PRO A 96 0.27 20.18 1.33
N GLY A 97 0.68 19.78 2.53
CA GLY A 97 0.22 18.53 3.14
C GLY A 97 0.89 17.26 2.61
N LEU A 98 1.79 17.35 1.63
CA LEU A 98 2.52 16.21 1.07
C LEU A 98 4.01 16.25 1.45
N ARG A 99 4.51 15.17 2.04
CA ARG A 99 5.92 14.93 2.29
C ARG A 99 6.39 13.71 1.48
N LEU A 100 7.36 13.89 0.60
CA LEU A 100 7.98 12.84 -0.19
C LEU A 100 9.23 12.29 0.52
N VAL A 101 9.35 10.98 0.64
CA VAL A 101 10.45 10.30 1.35
C VAL A 101 11.01 9.17 0.50
N CYS A 102 12.32 9.17 0.27
CA CYS A 102 13.04 8.05 -0.35
C CYS A 102 13.60 7.16 0.77
N ALA A 103 12.92 6.07 1.06
CA ALA A 103 13.33 5.14 2.13
C ALA A 103 12.74 3.75 1.91
N ASP A 104 13.36 2.74 2.54
CA ASP A 104 12.70 1.46 2.76
C ASP A 104 11.46 1.67 3.64
N ALA A 105 10.34 1.05 3.26
CA ALA A 105 9.07 1.26 3.94
C ALA A 105 9.07 0.74 5.39
N VAL A 106 9.77 -0.37 5.64
CA VAL A 106 9.87 -0.98 6.99
C VAL A 106 10.73 -0.13 7.91
N ASP A 107 11.86 0.38 7.40
CA ASP A 107 12.74 1.25 8.17
C ASP A 107 12.03 2.57 8.48
N HIS A 108 11.32 3.13 7.50
CA HIS A 108 10.50 4.32 7.72
C HIS A 108 9.43 4.12 8.80
N LEU A 109 8.69 3.00 8.76
CA LEU A 109 7.64 2.69 9.75
C LEU A 109 8.18 2.54 11.16
N ARG A 110 9.42 2.06 11.32
CA ARG A 110 10.07 1.89 12.63
C ARG A 110 10.49 3.22 13.27
N GLU A 111 10.77 4.22 12.46
CA GLU A 111 11.27 5.53 12.90
C GLU A 111 10.18 6.59 13.00
N ALA A 112 9.08 6.42 12.27
CA ALA A 112 7.99 7.39 12.20
C ALA A 112 7.02 7.26 13.38
N ASP A 113 6.39 8.38 13.74
CA ASP A 113 5.20 8.34 14.59
C ASP A 113 4.06 7.56 13.88
N PRO A 114 3.17 6.88 14.62
CA PRO A 114 2.09 6.10 14.05
C PRO A 114 1.13 6.93 13.17
N TYR A 115 0.58 6.29 12.15
CA TYR A 115 -0.36 6.84 11.18
C TYR A 115 -1.80 6.46 11.50
N ASP A 116 -2.75 7.34 11.18
CA ASP A 116 -4.18 7.08 11.29
C ASP A 116 -4.67 6.19 10.14
N LEU A 117 -4.03 6.33 8.99
CA LEU A 117 -4.28 5.53 7.80
C LEU A 117 -2.96 5.21 7.10
N VAL A 118 -2.75 3.93 6.82
CA VAL A 118 -1.73 3.48 5.85
C VAL A 118 -2.46 2.91 4.65
N TYR A 119 -2.13 3.37 3.45
CA TYR A 119 -2.63 2.75 2.25
C TYR A 119 -1.50 2.42 1.28
N SER A 120 -1.78 1.50 0.35
CA SER A 120 -0.83 1.13 -0.69
C SER A 120 -1.55 0.64 -1.94
N VAL A 121 -1.23 1.24 -3.08
CA VAL A 121 -1.69 0.78 -4.39
C VAL A 121 -0.59 -0.10 -4.98
N SER A 122 -0.75 -1.42 -4.86
CA SER A 122 0.21 -2.45 -5.32
C SER A 122 1.63 -2.39 -4.73
N GLY A 123 1.90 -1.62 -3.68
CA GLY A 123 3.24 -1.55 -3.07
C GLY A 123 3.54 -2.71 -2.11
N VAL A 124 2.55 -3.12 -1.31
CA VAL A 124 2.69 -4.19 -0.30
C VAL A 124 3.22 -5.51 -0.88
N PRO A 125 2.78 -6.01 -2.05
CA PRO A 125 3.27 -7.26 -2.60
C PRO A 125 4.75 -7.29 -3.01
N PHE A 126 5.46 -6.18 -2.95
CA PHE A 126 6.90 -6.11 -3.23
C PHE A 126 7.78 -6.28 -2.00
N ILE A 127 7.19 -6.38 -0.81
CA ILE A 127 7.89 -6.49 0.47
C ILE A 127 7.48 -7.80 1.14
N ASP A 128 8.45 -8.50 1.74
CA ASP A 128 8.16 -9.72 2.50
C ASP A 128 7.14 -9.43 3.60
N PRO A 129 5.97 -10.09 3.59
CA PRO A 129 4.94 -9.84 4.59
C PRO A 129 5.41 -10.08 6.03
N HIS A 130 6.31 -11.04 6.26
CA HIS A 130 6.87 -11.29 7.60
C HIS A 130 7.80 -10.17 8.09
N ARG A 131 8.37 -9.38 7.17
CA ARG A 131 9.16 -8.20 7.50
C ARG A 131 8.28 -6.96 7.65
N LEU A 132 7.29 -6.80 6.76
CA LEU A 132 6.47 -5.60 6.67
C LEU A 132 5.38 -5.53 7.74
N LEU A 133 4.59 -6.60 7.91
CA LEU A 133 3.36 -6.56 8.69
C LEU A 133 3.56 -6.25 10.18
N PRO A 134 4.62 -6.74 10.87
CA PRO A 134 4.89 -6.29 12.23
C PRO A 134 5.05 -4.77 12.34
N SER A 135 5.84 -4.18 11.43
CA SER A 135 6.09 -2.73 11.42
C SER A 135 4.84 -1.93 11.00
N LEU A 136 4.00 -2.48 10.10
CA LEU A 136 2.71 -1.89 9.76
C LEU A 136 1.74 -1.86 10.94
N ALA A 137 1.61 -2.98 11.66
CA ALA A 137 0.73 -3.06 12.82
C ALA A 137 1.14 -2.09 13.93
N ASP A 138 2.46 -1.96 14.18
CA ASP A 138 2.99 -1.02 15.16
C ASP A 138 2.92 0.43 14.68
N GLY A 139 3.08 0.67 13.39
CA GLY A 139 3.02 1.98 12.74
C GLY A 139 1.61 2.57 12.58
N LEU A 140 0.55 1.87 13.01
CA LEU A 140 -0.81 2.40 13.04
C LEU A 140 -1.16 2.94 14.43
N THR A 141 -1.92 4.03 14.50
CA THR A 141 -2.55 4.48 15.75
C THR A 141 -3.58 3.44 16.24
N PRO A 142 -3.92 3.39 17.55
CA PRO A 142 -5.06 2.58 18.02
C PRO A 142 -6.35 2.97 17.29
N GLY A 143 -6.96 2.03 16.57
CA GLY A 143 -8.10 2.28 15.68
C GLY A 143 -7.71 2.71 14.27
N GLY A 144 -6.42 2.96 14.00
CA GLY A 144 -5.90 3.29 12.67
C GLY A 144 -6.11 2.15 11.65
N ARG A 145 -6.18 2.50 10.38
CA ARG A 145 -6.58 1.59 9.30
C ARG A 145 -5.44 1.33 8.33
N LEU A 146 -5.42 0.11 7.79
CA LEU A 146 -4.60 -0.31 6.67
C LEU A 146 -5.53 -0.65 5.51
N VAL A 147 -5.27 -0.07 4.32
CA VAL A 147 -6.00 -0.40 3.09
C VAL A 147 -4.99 -0.59 1.97
N PHE A 148 -4.95 -1.76 1.35
CA PHE A 148 -4.01 -2.00 0.25
C PHE A 148 -4.59 -2.90 -0.82
N SER A 149 -4.16 -2.66 -2.07
CA SER A 149 -4.42 -3.56 -3.18
C SER A 149 -3.23 -4.49 -3.42
N ALA A 150 -3.52 -5.71 -3.82
CA ALA A 150 -2.53 -6.70 -4.20
C ALA A 150 -2.98 -7.44 -5.46
N LEU A 151 -2.03 -7.74 -6.35
CA LEU A 151 -2.27 -8.59 -7.51
C LEU A 151 -2.82 -9.95 -7.04
N HIS A 152 -3.84 -10.44 -7.73
CA HIS A 152 -4.41 -11.77 -7.53
C HIS A 152 -4.15 -12.66 -8.74
N THR A 153 -4.63 -12.25 -9.91
CA THR A 153 -4.39 -12.95 -11.17
C THR A 153 -3.69 -12.01 -12.13
N ASN A 154 -2.58 -12.44 -12.71
CA ASN A 154 -1.85 -11.61 -13.67
C ASN A 154 -2.51 -11.62 -15.06
N SER A 155 -1.96 -10.85 -15.99
CA SER A 155 -2.48 -10.75 -17.36
C SER A 155 -2.34 -12.03 -18.20
N HIS A 156 -1.63 -13.03 -17.71
CA HIS A 156 -1.47 -14.37 -18.33
C HIS A 156 -2.44 -15.40 -17.75
N GLY A 157 -3.18 -15.06 -16.70
CA GLY A 157 -4.12 -15.94 -16.03
C GLY A 157 -3.51 -16.74 -14.87
N ASP A 158 -2.24 -16.47 -14.52
CA ASP A 158 -1.63 -17.12 -13.37
C ASP A 158 -2.25 -16.60 -12.08
N GLY A 159 -2.85 -17.49 -11.30
CA GLY A 159 -3.50 -17.22 -10.02
C GLY A 159 -2.51 -17.03 -8.86
N PRO A 160 -2.98 -16.75 -7.65
CA PRO A 160 -2.14 -16.53 -6.47
C PRO A 160 -1.47 -17.82 -5.97
N SER A 161 -0.41 -17.65 -5.16
CA SER A 161 0.25 -18.74 -4.44
C SER A 161 -0.59 -19.18 -3.24
N ASP A 162 -0.61 -20.48 -2.98
CA ASP A 162 -1.23 -21.12 -1.82
C ASP A 162 -0.31 -21.19 -0.59
N THR A 163 0.90 -20.65 -0.72
CA THR A 163 1.93 -20.54 0.33
C THR A 163 2.50 -19.13 0.38
N VAL A 164 3.02 -18.72 1.55
CA VAL A 164 3.63 -17.39 1.74
C VAL A 164 5.03 -17.36 1.13
N THR A 165 5.07 -17.38 -0.20
CA THR A 165 6.31 -17.33 -0.99
C THR A 165 6.18 -16.34 -2.14
N ALA A 166 7.25 -15.61 -2.41
CA ALA A 166 7.30 -14.76 -3.59
C ALA A 166 7.37 -15.59 -4.86
N ARG A 167 6.58 -15.25 -5.87
CA ARG A 167 6.60 -15.91 -7.18
C ARG A 167 7.17 -14.97 -8.26
N PRO A 168 7.68 -15.53 -9.39
CA PRO A 168 8.12 -14.71 -10.51
C PRO A 168 6.95 -13.95 -11.15
N GLU A 169 7.16 -12.68 -11.42
CA GLU A 169 6.31 -11.82 -12.21
C GLU A 169 7.12 -11.02 -13.21
N THR A 170 6.47 -10.42 -14.18
CA THR A 170 7.11 -9.66 -15.24
C THR A 170 6.68 -8.21 -15.21
N GLN A 171 7.66 -7.29 -15.13
CA GLN A 171 7.46 -5.87 -15.29
C GLN A 171 7.94 -5.42 -16.67
N ARG A 172 7.02 -4.94 -17.50
CA ARG A 172 7.36 -4.38 -18.80
C ARG A 172 7.70 -2.90 -18.69
N LEU A 173 8.76 -2.47 -19.37
CA LEU A 173 9.04 -1.05 -19.53
C LEU A 173 8.08 -0.42 -20.54
N PRO A 174 7.34 0.63 -20.18
CA PRO A 174 6.35 1.26 -21.04
C PRO A 174 6.89 1.70 -22.40
N GLY A 175 6.18 1.35 -23.47
CA GLY A 175 6.56 1.70 -24.85
C GLY A 175 7.74 0.91 -25.41
N THR A 176 8.11 -0.19 -24.77
CA THR A 176 9.15 -1.12 -25.25
C THR A 176 8.64 -2.56 -25.18
N SER A 177 9.43 -3.50 -25.79
CA SER A 177 9.26 -4.93 -25.57
C SER A 177 10.13 -5.47 -24.42
N THR A 178 10.87 -4.60 -23.72
CA THR A 178 11.77 -5.02 -22.64
C THR A 178 10.97 -5.41 -21.42
N GLU A 179 11.20 -6.59 -20.93
CA GLU A 179 10.58 -7.17 -19.74
C GLU A 179 11.66 -7.51 -18.70
N HIS A 180 11.37 -7.18 -17.46
CA HIS A 180 12.22 -7.53 -16.32
C HIS A 180 11.47 -8.51 -15.43
N ARG A 181 12.13 -9.59 -15.08
CA ARG A 181 11.61 -10.55 -14.10
C ARG A 181 11.84 -9.99 -12.69
N MET A 182 10.81 -10.03 -11.89
CA MET A 182 10.85 -9.71 -10.47
C MET A 182 10.07 -10.75 -9.68
N HIS A 183 10.15 -10.73 -8.38
CA HIS A 183 9.35 -11.59 -7.53
C HIS A 183 8.36 -10.74 -6.74
N MET A 184 7.14 -11.26 -6.57
CA MET A 184 6.09 -10.60 -5.78
C MET A 184 5.41 -11.63 -4.87
N TRP A 185 4.97 -11.18 -3.71
CA TRP A 185 4.08 -11.96 -2.84
C TRP A 185 2.65 -11.86 -3.32
N VAL A 186 2.32 -12.65 -4.35
CA VAL A 186 0.94 -12.77 -4.89
C VAL A 186 0.30 -13.96 -4.20
N LEU A 187 -0.39 -13.70 -3.11
CA LEU A 187 -0.89 -14.74 -2.21
C LEU A 187 -2.41 -14.89 -2.33
N GLU A 188 -2.91 -16.10 -2.06
CA GLU A 188 -4.35 -16.30 -1.88
C GLU A 188 -4.93 -15.36 -0.81
N PRO A 189 -6.17 -14.87 -0.97
CA PRO A 189 -6.78 -13.94 -0.02
C PRO A 189 -6.72 -14.43 1.43
N ARG A 190 -6.99 -15.71 1.67
CA ARG A 190 -6.93 -16.28 3.02
C ARG A 190 -5.56 -16.13 3.69
N LEU A 191 -4.45 -16.21 2.91
CA LEU A 191 -3.09 -16.07 3.46
C LEU A 191 -2.82 -14.63 3.89
N TRP A 192 -3.27 -13.64 3.10
CA TRP A 192 -3.20 -12.23 3.52
C TRP A 192 -4.03 -11.97 4.77
N GLU A 193 -5.26 -12.54 4.85
CA GLU A 193 -6.12 -12.39 6.02
C GLU A 193 -5.50 -13.05 7.27
N GLU A 194 -4.99 -14.28 7.16
CA GLU A 194 -4.28 -14.97 8.24
C GLU A 194 -3.08 -14.15 8.72
N LEU A 195 -2.21 -13.69 7.82
CA LEU A 195 -1.05 -12.87 8.15
C LEU A 195 -1.43 -11.57 8.87
N LEU A 196 -2.46 -10.86 8.40
CA LEU A 196 -2.93 -9.62 9.02
C LEU A 196 -3.46 -9.87 10.44
N VAL A 197 -4.23 -10.95 10.64
CA VAL A 197 -4.77 -11.34 11.94
C VAL A 197 -3.66 -11.79 12.89
N ASP A 198 -2.67 -12.54 12.42
CA ASP A 198 -1.53 -13.00 13.21
C ASP A 198 -0.68 -11.83 13.74
N HIS A 199 -0.68 -10.71 13.02
CA HIS A 199 -0.04 -9.46 13.47
C HIS A 199 -0.99 -8.51 14.22
N GLY A 200 -2.14 -9.01 14.68
CA GLY A 200 -3.05 -8.30 15.58
C GLY A 200 -3.95 -7.27 14.91
N LEU A 201 -4.06 -7.30 13.59
CA LEU A 201 -5.02 -6.47 12.85
C LEU A 201 -6.39 -7.18 12.77
N ILE A 202 -7.44 -6.39 12.72
CA ILE A 202 -8.82 -6.88 12.56
C ILE A 202 -9.24 -6.63 11.11
N MET A 203 -9.57 -7.70 10.40
CA MET A 203 -10.08 -7.58 9.02
C MET A 203 -11.43 -6.87 9.00
N GLU A 204 -11.59 -5.94 8.06
CA GLU A 204 -12.85 -5.24 7.80
C GLU A 204 -13.50 -5.75 6.51
N THR A 205 -12.76 -5.74 5.41
CA THR A 205 -13.27 -6.19 4.10
C THR A 205 -12.16 -6.74 3.21
N VAL A 206 -12.56 -7.61 2.28
CA VAL A 206 -11.79 -7.97 1.09
C VAL A 206 -12.69 -7.76 -0.12
N ALA A 207 -12.27 -6.90 -1.05
CA ALA A 207 -13.00 -6.63 -2.28
C ALA A 207 -12.24 -7.12 -3.51
N THR A 208 -12.97 -7.52 -4.54
CA THR A 208 -12.40 -7.91 -5.83
C THR A 208 -12.36 -6.71 -6.78
N ILE A 209 -11.27 -6.59 -7.51
CA ILE A 209 -11.08 -5.61 -8.58
C ILE A 209 -10.72 -6.40 -9.84
N ASP A 210 -11.69 -6.62 -10.70
CA ASP A 210 -11.52 -7.38 -11.93
C ASP A 210 -11.34 -6.44 -13.13
N SER A 211 -10.57 -6.89 -14.14
CA SER A 211 -10.49 -6.19 -15.40
C SER A 211 -11.89 -6.08 -16.05
N PRO A 212 -12.29 -4.90 -16.51
CA PRO A 212 -13.55 -4.74 -17.25
C PRO A 212 -13.51 -5.40 -18.63
N GLN A 213 -12.34 -5.81 -19.10
CA GLN A 213 -12.14 -6.52 -20.36
C GLN A 213 -12.30 -8.03 -20.14
N ALA A 214 -13.34 -8.62 -20.73
CA ALA A 214 -13.68 -10.03 -20.52
C ALA A 214 -12.60 -11.03 -20.98
N ASP A 215 -11.75 -10.64 -21.92
CA ASP A 215 -10.64 -11.43 -22.46
C ASP A 215 -9.33 -11.25 -21.67
N ARG A 216 -9.32 -10.38 -20.64
CA ARG A 216 -8.14 -10.09 -19.83
C ARG A 216 -8.33 -10.60 -18.41
N PRO A 217 -7.66 -11.68 -18.01
CA PRO A 217 -7.86 -12.32 -16.69
C PRO A 217 -7.25 -11.55 -15.51
N LEU A 218 -6.81 -10.31 -15.70
CA LEU A 218 -6.18 -9.49 -14.68
C LEU A 218 -7.15 -9.16 -13.55
N SER A 219 -6.76 -9.47 -12.32
CA SER A 219 -7.54 -9.09 -11.14
C SER A 219 -6.65 -8.77 -9.94
N TYR A 220 -7.18 -7.93 -9.05
CA TYR A 220 -6.58 -7.57 -7.77
C TYR A 220 -7.54 -7.87 -6.62
N ARG A 221 -7.02 -7.87 -5.41
CA ARG A 221 -7.82 -7.85 -4.17
C ARG A 221 -7.47 -6.60 -3.39
N LEU A 222 -8.49 -5.96 -2.84
CA LEU A 222 -8.37 -4.83 -1.95
C LEU A 222 -8.69 -5.30 -0.54
N TYR A 223 -7.73 -5.15 0.35
CA TYR A 223 -7.82 -5.51 1.76
C TYR A 223 -8.00 -4.26 2.59
N ALA A 224 -8.95 -4.27 3.51
CA ALA A 224 -9.06 -3.28 4.57
C ALA A 224 -9.01 -3.97 5.92
N ALA A 225 -8.14 -3.48 6.79
CA ALA A 225 -7.96 -3.95 8.16
C ALA A 225 -7.73 -2.77 9.10
N ARG A 226 -7.91 -2.96 10.40
CA ARG A 226 -7.65 -1.92 11.39
C ARG A 226 -6.88 -2.45 12.59
N ARG A 227 -6.09 -1.59 13.21
CA ARG A 227 -5.52 -1.85 14.53
C ARG A 227 -6.62 -1.78 15.58
N PRO A 228 -6.70 -2.69 16.58
CA PRO A 228 -7.64 -2.57 17.69
C PRO A 228 -7.52 -1.22 18.39
N GLY A 229 -8.67 -0.61 18.72
CA GLY A 229 -8.70 0.58 19.57
C GLY A 229 -8.19 0.29 20.99
N ARG A 230 -7.78 1.30 21.73
CA ARG A 230 -7.45 1.13 23.15
C ARG A 230 -8.70 0.61 23.87
N ARG A 231 -8.56 -0.51 24.61
CA ARG A 231 -9.61 -0.91 25.57
C ARG A 231 -9.76 0.23 26.57
N ILE A 232 -10.91 0.89 26.60
CA ILE A 232 -11.25 1.79 27.70
C ILE A 232 -11.33 0.87 28.93
N GLY A 233 -10.35 0.99 29.82
CA GLY A 233 -10.29 0.19 31.03
C GLY A 233 -11.62 0.31 31.78
N GLY A 234 -12.27 -0.82 32.06
CA GLY A 234 -13.54 -0.85 32.77
C GLY A 234 -13.41 -0.05 34.08
N ALA A 235 -14.28 0.91 34.26
CA ALA A 235 -14.42 1.64 35.51
C ALA A 235 -14.56 0.59 36.62
N ARG A 236 -13.62 0.56 37.58
CA ARG A 236 -13.77 -0.21 38.81
C ARG A 236 -15.07 0.26 39.48
N VAL A 237 -16.07 -0.61 39.48
CA VAL A 237 -17.25 -0.41 40.30
C VAL A 237 -16.76 -0.38 41.76
N PRO A 238 -17.03 0.71 42.51
CA PRO A 238 -16.69 0.74 43.94
C PRO A 238 -17.51 -0.34 44.63
N GLN A 239 -16.83 -1.31 45.23
CA GLN A 239 -17.52 -2.23 46.13
C GLN A 239 -18.00 -1.43 47.35
N GLY A 240 -19.34 -1.25 47.39
CA GLY A 240 -20.01 -0.64 48.52
C GLY A 240 -19.69 -1.39 49.81
N GLY A 241 -19.05 -0.69 50.74
CA GLY A 241 -18.80 -1.18 52.10
C GLY A 241 -20.14 -1.50 52.77
N ARG A 242 -20.31 -2.75 53.17
CA ARG A 242 -21.33 -3.12 54.16
C ARG A 242 -20.82 -2.68 55.53
N SER A 243 -21.46 -1.67 56.08
CA SER A 243 -21.34 -1.37 57.52
C SER A 243 -22.27 -2.31 58.25
N ALA A 244 -21.71 -2.99 59.28
CA ALA A 244 -22.46 -3.70 60.30
C ALA A 244 -22.93 -2.68 61.36
#